data_8a087226aedcbbe85eb00e2fc4886039
#
_entry.id   8a087226aedcbbe85eb00e2fc4886039
#
_cell.length_a   1.000
_cell.length_b   1.000
_cell.length_c   1.000
_cell.angle_alpha   90.00
_cell.angle_beta   90.00
_cell.angle_gamma   90.00
#
_symmetry.space_group_name_H-M   'P 1'
#
loop_
_entity.id
_entity.type
_entity.pdbx_description
1 polymer ?
#
loop_
_entity_poly.entity_id
_entity_poly.type
_entity_poly.pdbx_seq_one_letter_code
_entity_poly.pdbx_strand_id
1 'polypeptide(L)'
;MNDVHPPDPDLALDIDGCCRLTGEFTLRSGQVASEYFDKYLFEADPTLLARVARVMVQLLPEDTDLVGGLELGGIPIATMVSSLTGRPAVFVRKKAKEYGTCKLAEGPDVSGRRVTLIEDVVTTGGAVRDATKALREAGAVVEVVVCAIDRSPEGENPLADVGLEVRPVLTKAELDGAR
;
A
#
# COMPACT_ATOMS: atom_id res chain seq x y z
N MET A 1 -12.42 -2.08 22.19
CA MET A 1 -11.21 -2.10 23.01
C MET A 1 -10.08 -2.07 22.01
N ASN A 2 -9.55 -0.87 21.71
CA ASN A 2 -8.44 -0.74 20.76
C ASN A 2 -7.18 -1.21 21.50
N ASP A 3 -6.77 -2.44 21.27
CA ASP A 3 -5.42 -2.87 21.63
C ASP A 3 -4.44 -2.08 20.75
N VAL A 4 -3.99 -0.93 21.28
CA VAL A 4 -2.86 -0.21 20.69
C VAL A 4 -1.66 -1.13 20.83
N HIS A 5 -1.34 -1.86 19.79
CA HIS A 5 -0.10 -2.62 19.75
C HIS A 5 1.07 -1.65 19.87
N PRO A 6 2.05 -1.95 20.73
CA PRO A 6 3.26 -1.14 20.81
C PRO A 6 3.92 -1.09 19.41
N PRO A 7 4.64 0.01 19.09
CA PRO A 7 5.39 0.07 17.85
C PRO A 7 6.27 -1.18 17.74
N ASP A 8 6.29 -1.80 16.57
CA ASP A 8 7.10 -2.99 16.30
C ASP A 8 8.53 -2.54 15.92
N PRO A 9 9.47 -2.50 16.90
CA PRO A 9 10.76 -1.86 16.71
C PRO A 9 11.65 -2.61 15.69
N ASP A 10 11.39 -3.89 15.48
CA ASP A 10 12.21 -4.74 14.62
C ASP A 10 11.63 -4.86 13.20
N LEU A 11 10.44 -4.29 12.95
CA LEU A 11 9.77 -4.45 11.66
C LEU A 11 10.60 -3.91 10.49
N ALA A 12 11.22 -2.74 10.65
CA ALA A 12 12.05 -2.14 9.62
C ALA A 12 13.29 -3.01 9.32
N LEU A 13 13.95 -3.52 10.36
CA LEU A 13 15.12 -4.40 10.24
C LEU A 13 14.76 -5.71 9.54
N ASP A 14 13.66 -6.33 9.93
CA ASP A 14 13.22 -7.61 9.37
C ASP A 14 12.78 -7.47 7.91
N ILE A 15 12.08 -6.38 7.55
CA ILE A 15 11.70 -6.08 6.16
C ILE A 15 12.95 -5.79 5.33
N ASP A 16 13.88 -4.97 5.82
CA ASP A 16 15.11 -4.66 5.09
C ASP A 16 15.94 -5.93 4.87
N GLY A 17 16.12 -6.74 5.91
CA GLY A 17 16.86 -7.99 5.84
C GLY A 17 16.24 -9.04 4.92
N CYS A 18 14.91 -9.08 4.81
CA CYS A 18 14.19 -9.99 3.92
C CYS A 18 14.23 -9.51 2.46
N CYS A 19 14.02 -8.21 2.23
CA CYS A 19 13.73 -7.66 0.90
C CYS A 19 14.96 -7.12 0.17
N ARG A 20 16.04 -6.79 0.88
CA ARG A 20 17.22 -6.23 0.26
C ARG A 20 18.14 -7.33 -0.25
N LEU A 21 18.24 -7.42 -1.56
CA LEU A 21 19.11 -8.37 -2.25
C LEU A 21 20.40 -7.69 -2.68
N THR A 22 21.54 -8.36 -2.46
CA THR A 22 22.85 -7.93 -2.93
C THR A 22 23.25 -8.73 -4.16
N GLY A 23 23.68 -8.06 -5.22
CA GLY A 23 24.04 -8.69 -6.50
C GLY A 23 24.14 -7.65 -7.61
N GLU A 24 24.13 -8.11 -8.84
CA GLU A 24 24.08 -7.24 -10.01
C GLU A 24 22.64 -7.27 -10.59
N PHE A 25 21.98 -6.12 -10.57
CA PHE A 25 20.58 -6.00 -10.99
C PHE A 25 20.43 -4.92 -12.06
N THR A 26 19.84 -5.27 -13.20
CA THR A 26 19.45 -4.29 -14.20
C THR A 26 18.11 -3.65 -13.82
N LEU A 27 18.12 -2.36 -13.50
CA LEU A 27 16.93 -1.60 -13.16
C LEU A 27 16.10 -1.27 -14.42
N ARG A 28 14.84 -0.87 -14.20
CA ARG A 28 13.92 -0.46 -15.30
C ARG A 28 14.49 0.69 -16.16
N SER A 29 15.34 1.53 -15.58
CA SER A 29 16.06 2.60 -16.27
C SER A 29 17.19 2.10 -17.20
N GLY A 30 17.55 0.81 -17.13
CA GLY A 30 18.70 0.22 -17.78
C GLY A 30 20.01 0.36 -16.99
N GLN A 31 19.99 1.05 -15.86
CA GLN A 31 21.15 1.14 -14.96
C GLN A 31 21.39 -0.16 -14.23
N VAL A 32 22.65 -0.48 -13.96
CA VAL A 32 23.04 -1.62 -13.12
C VAL A 32 23.23 -1.13 -11.69
N ALA A 33 22.57 -1.83 -10.74
CA ALA A 33 22.70 -1.57 -9.31
C ALA A 33 23.26 -2.80 -8.60
N SER A 34 24.01 -2.58 -7.53
CA SER A 34 24.55 -3.64 -6.66
C SER A 34 23.57 -4.13 -5.61
N GLU A 35 22.45 -3.44 -5.45
CA GLU A 35 21.36 -3.81 -4.54
C GLU A 35 20.01 -3.69 -5.24
N TYR A 36 19.07 -4.56 -4.87
CA TYR A 36 17.68 -4.52 -5.30
C TYR A 36 16.77 -4.75 -4.11
N PHE A 37 15.70 -3.97 -3.99
CA PHE A 37 14.71 -4.15 -2.96
C PHE A 37 13.49 -4.87 -3.54
N ASP A 38 13.35 -6.16 -3.24
CA ASP A 38 12.24 -7.00 -3.68
C ASP A 38 11.13 -7.01 -2.61
N LYS A 39 10.18 -6.09 -2.76
CA LYS A 39 9.04 -5.94 -1.86
C LYS A 39 8.16 -7.19 -1.76
N TYR A 40 8.10 -7.99 -2.81
CA TYR A 40 7.27 -9.20 -2.82
C TYR A 40 7.74 -10.26 -1.80
N LEU A 41 8.98 -10.18 -1.33
CA LEU A 41 9.48 -11.10 -0.31
C LEU A 41 8.78 -10.90 1.04
N PHE A 42 8.55 -9.65 1.48
CA PHE A 42 7.77 -9.44 2.72
C PHE A 42 6.28 -9.69 2.52
N GLU A 43 5.73 -9.43 1.33
CA GLU A 43 4.33 -9.70 1.01
C GLU A 43 4.02 -11.19 0.95
N ALA A 44 5.01 -12.01 0.56
CA ALA A 44 4.90 -13.47 0.50
C ALA A 44 5.17 -14.14 1.85
N ASP A 45 5.80 -13.45 2.80
CA ASP A 45 6.03 -13.97 4.15
C ASP A 45 4.78 -13.70 5.02
N PRO A 46 4.06 -14.74 5.46
CA PRO A 46 2.81 -14.56 6.22
C PRO A 46 3.02 -13.86 7.56
N THR A 47 4.20 -13.97 8.15
CA THR A 47 4.52 -13.32 9.43
C THR A 47 4.77 -11.84 9.25
N LEU A 48 5.61 -11.46 8.28
CA LEU A 48 5.89 -10.06 7.95
C LEU A 48 4.64 -9.35 7.44
N LEU A 49 3.90 -9.98 6.52
CA LEU A 49 2.64 -9.46 6.00
C LEU A 49 1.64 -9.18 7.13
N ALA A 50 1.49 -10.09 8.09
CA ALA A 50 0.58 -9.91 9.22
C ALA A 50 1.04 -8.76 10.15
N ARG A 51 2.34 -8.56 10.35
CA ARG A 51 2.89 -7.46 11.17
C ARG A 51 2.63 -6.12 10.48
N VAL A 52 2.94 -6.00 9.19
CA VAL A 52 2.62 -4.81 8.38
C VAL A 52 1.13 -4.47 8.43
N ALA A 53 0.28 -5.46 8.19
CA ALA A 53 -1.17 -5.26 8.20
C ALA A 53 -1.71 -4.79 9.57
N ARG A 54 -1.18 -5.29 10.69
CA ARG A 54 -1.56 -4.82 12.03
C ARG A 54 -1.24 -3.34 12.25
N VAL A 55 -0.08 -2.87 11.78
CA VAL A 55 0.25 -1.44 11.85
C VAL A 55 -0.67 -0.64 10.94
N MET A 56 -0.93 -1.11 9.71
CA MET A 56 -1.85 -0.43 8.79
C MET A 56 -3.26 -0.28 9.36
N VAL A 57 -3.75 -1.27 10.10
CA VAL A 57 -5.07 -1.16 10.78
C VAL A 57 -5.15 0.05 11.69
N GLN A 58 -4.07 0.40 12.38
CA GLN A 58 -4.02 1.58 13.27
C GLN A 58 -3.96 2.91 12.49
N LEU A 59 -3.52 2.87 11.24
CA LEU A 59 -3.40 4.03 10.36
C LEU A 59 -4.68 4.31 9.57
N LEU A 60 -5.65 3.38 9.56
CA LEU A 60 -6.91 3.57 8.86
C LEU A 60 -7.75 4.67 9.52
N PRO A 61 -8.40 5.55 8.73
CA PRO A 61 -9.48 6.38 9.24
C PRO A 61 -10.60 5.53 9.86
N GLU A 62 -11.19 6.03 10.96
CA GLU A 62 -12.28 5.31 11.66
C GLU A 62 -13.51 5.09 10.75
N ASP A 63 -13.78 6.05 9.87
CA ASP A 63 -14.90 6.07 8.94
C ASP A 63 -14.62 5.34 7.61
N THR A 64 -13.55 4.55 7.51
CA THR A 64 -13.26 3.71 6.34
C THR A 64 -14.36 2.66 6.16
N ASP A 65 -15.04 2.68 5.03
CA ASP A 65 -16.05 1.67 4.66
C ASP A 65 -15.42 0.46 3.96
N LEU A 66 -14.44 0.71 3.08
CA LEU A 66 -13.79 -0.30 2.25
C LEU A 66 -12.28 -0.09 2.26
N VAL A 67 -11.52 -1.17 2.16
CA VAL A 67 -10.06 -1.12 1.93
C VAL A 67 -9.76 -1.46 0.48
N GLY A 68 -9.11 -0.53 -0.23
CA GLY A 68 -8.85 -0.61 -1.66
C GLY A 68 -7.43 -1.05 -1.98
N GLY A 69 -7.19 -2.35 -2.21
CA GLY A 69 -5.86 -2.86 -2.57
C GLY A 69 -5.49 -2.62 -4.03
N LEU A 70 -4.35 -1.97 -4.29
CA LEU A 70 -3.86 -1.74 -5.64
C LEU A 70 -3.10 -2.95 -6.19
N GLU A 71 -3.37 -3.31 -7.43
CA GLU A 71 -2.68 -4.38 -8.13
C GLU A 71 -1.19 -4.05 -8.34
N LEU A 72 -0.23 -4.93 -7.97
CA LEU A 72 -0.40 -6.26 -7.44
C LEU A 72 -0.19 -6.29 -5.91
N GLY A 73 0.83 -5.63 -5.36
CA GLY A 73 1.29 -5.77 -3.98
C GLY A 73 0.31 -5.25 -2.92
N GLY A 74 -0.51 -4.25 -3.25
CA GLY A 74 -1.56 -3.77 -2.35
C GLY A 74 -2.67 -4.79 -2.09
N ILE A 75 -2.87 -5.77 -2.98
CA ILE A 75 -3.96 -6.77 -2.86
C ILE A 75 -3.76 -7.72 -1.67
N PRO A 76 -2.62 -8.42 -1.51
CA PRO A 76 -2.42 -9.30 -0.35
C PRO A 76 -2.49 -8.53 0.97
N ILE A 77 -1.95 -7.32 1.01
CA ILE A 77 -1.99 -6.46 2.19
C ILE A 77 -3.44 -6.07 2.52
N ALA A 78 -4.21 -5.57 1.54
CA ALA A 78 -5.61 -5.20 1.73
C ALA A 78 -6.47 -6.38 2.16
N THR A 79 -6.20 -7.58 1.66
CA THR A 79 -6.88 -8.82 2.07
C THR A 79 -6.61 -9.12 3.54
N MET A 80 -5.37 -8.97 3.99
CA MET A 80 -5.01 -9.17 5.41
C MET A 80 -5.65 -8.09 6.30
N VAL A 81 -5.60 -6.81 5.90
CA VAL A 81 -6.25 -5.70 6.61
C VAL A 81 -7.77 -5.91 6.70
N SER A 82 -8.39 -6.35 5.61
CA SER A 82 -9.83 -6.70 5.56
C SER A 82 -10.16 -7.80 6.57
N SER A 83 -9.35 -8.85 6.62
CA SER A 83 -9.51 -9.96 7.58
C SER A 83 -9.40 -9.51 9.03
N LEU A 84 -8.48 -8.59 9.34
CA LEU A 84 -8.26 -8.08 10.69
C LEU A 84 -9.35 -7.10 11.16
N THR A 85 -9.94 -6.35 10.23
CA THR A 85 -10.89 -5.28 10.57
C THR A 85 -12.35 -5.65 10.34
N GLY A 86 -12.61 -6.70 9.56
CA GLY A 86 -13.95 -7.04 9.07
C GLY A 86 -14.47 -6.07 8.00
N ARG A 87 -13.69 -5.08 7.56
CA ARG A 87 -14.06 -4.18 6.47
C ARG A 87 -13.87 -4.88 5.13
N PRO A 88 -14.86 -4.84 4.20
CA PRO A 88 -14.72 -5.49 2.90
C PRO A 88 -13.57 -4.88 2.08
N ALA A 89 -12.90 -5.72 1.28
CA ALA A 89 -11.87 -5.28 0.36
C ALA A 89 -12.44 -5.05 -1.05
N VAL A 90 -11.88 -4.08 -1.76
CA VAL A 90 -12.05 -3.86 -3.20
C VAL A 90 -10.66 -3.92 -3.85
N PHE A 91 -10.55 -4.60 -4.99
CA PHE A 91 -9.28 -4.81 -5.67
C PHE A 91 -9.19 -3.92 -6.90
N VAL A 92 -8.24 -2.98 -6.88
CA VAL A 92 -8.09 -1.97 -7.92
C VAL A 92 -7.04 -2.42 -8.93
N ARG A 93 -7.46 -2.63 -10.15
CA ARG A 93 -6.59 -3.09 -11.25
C ARG A 93 -5.79 -1.92 -11.83
N LYS A 94 -4.64 -2.22 -12.42
CA LYS A 94 -3.85 -1.23 -13.20
C LYS A 94 -4.58 -0.79 -14.46
N LYS A 95 -5.39 -1.68 -15.05
CA LYS A 95 -6.20 -1.41 -16.23
C LYS A 95 -7.58 -2.04 -16.08
N ALA A 96 -8.60 -1.34 -16.56
CA ALA A 96 -9.94 -1.89 -16.64
C ALA A 96 -9.96 -3.15 -17.52
N LYS A 97 -10.86 -4.08 -17.22
CA LYS A 97 -11.11 -5.25 -18.08
C LYS A 97 -11.71 -4.79 -19.40
N GLU A 98 -11.33 -5.45 -20.47
CA GLU A 98 -11.93 -5.28 -21.80
C GLU A 98 -13.17 -6.17 -22.00
N TYR A 99 -13.48 -7.03 -21.01
CA TYR A 99 -14.59 -8.00 -21.04
C TYR A 99 -15.32 -8.09 -19.69
N GLY A 100 -16.49 -8.72 -19.69
CA GLY A 100 -17.31 -8.92 -18.49
C GLY A 100 -17.85 -7.60 -17.95
N THR A 101 -17.54 -7.27 -16.71
CA THR A 101 -18.03 -6.05 -16.04
C THR A 101 -17.33 -4.77 -16.51
N CYS A 102 -16.24 -4.87 -17.26
CA CYS A 102 -15.39 -3.74 -17.71
C CYS A 102 -14.95 -2.79 -16.58
N LYS A 103 -14.90 -3.30 -15.34
CA LYS A 103 -14.58 -2.51 -14.16
C LYS A 103 -13.07 -2.42 -13.93
N LEU A 104 -12.63 -1.29 -13.40
CA LEU A 104 -11.28 -1.12 -12.85
C LEU A 104 -11.19 -1.69 -11.43
N ALA A 105 -12.26 -1.59 -10.65
CA ALA A 105 -12.34 -2.09 -9.27
C ALA A 105 -13.23 -3.32 -9.19
N GLU A 106 -12.71 -4.39 -8.60
CA GLU A 106 -13.39 -5.66 -8.42
C GLU A 106 -13.79 -5.83 -6.95
N GLY A 107 -15.03 -6.24 -6.69
CA GLY A 107 -15.57 -6.43 -5.35
C GLY A 107 -16.85 -5.64 -5.12
N PRO A 108 -17.09 -5.14 -3.90
CA PRO A 108 -18.29 -4.38 -3.55
C PRO A 108 -18.45 -3.11 -4.38
N ASP A 109 -19.70 -2.59 -4.43
CA ASP A 109 -19.97 -1.27 -4.99
C ASP A 109 -19.27 -0.19 -4.13
N VAL A 110 -18.59 0.73 -4.80
CA VAL A 110 -17.82 1.82 -4.16
C VAL A 110 -18.58 3.15 -4.13
N SER A 111 -19.72 3.24 -4.82
CA SER A 111 -20.49 4.48 -4.93
C SER A 111 -20.97 4.96 -3.56
N GLY A 112 -20.65 6.21 -3.21
CA GLY A 112 -20.97 6.82 -1.92
C GLY A 112 -20.17 6.27 -0.73
N ARG A 113 -19.20 5.36 -0.95
CA ARG A 113 -18.41 4.72 0.12
C ARG A 113 -17.07 5.41 0.30
N ARG A 114 -16.60 5.43 1.55
CA ARG A 114 -15.24 5.87 1.88
C ARG A 114 -14.26 4.72 1.68
N VAL A 115 -13.39 4.86 0.67
CA VAL A 115 -12.38 3.87 0.32
C VAL A 115 -11.02 4.38 0.77
N THR A 116 -10.37 3.68 1.70
CA THR A 116 -8.96 3.90 2.03
C THR A 116 -8.11 3.00 1.15
N LEU A 117 -7.22 3.60 0.37
CA LEU A 117 -6.32 2.85 -0.51
C LEU A 117 -5.21 2.17 0.30
N ILE A 118 -4.84 0.97 -0.15
CA ILE A 118 -3.75 0.17 0.40
C ILE A 118 -2.73 -0.08 -0.71
N GLU A 119 -1.49 0.32 -0.45
CA GLU A 119 -0.38 0.17 -1.39
C GLU A 119 0.82 -0.47 -0.68
N ASP A 120 1.65 -1.16 -1.41
CA ASP A 120 2.90 -1.70 -0.91
C ASP A 120 3.98 -0.61 -0.77
N VAL A 121 4.31 0.08 -1.87
CA VAL A 121 5.34 1.12 -1.90
C VAL A 121 4.86 2.34 -2.66
N VAL A 122 4.86 3.49 -2.00
CA VAL A 122 4.67 4.79 -2.64
C VAL A 122 6.04 5.41 -2.93
N THR A 123 6.23 5.88 -4.17
CA THR A 123 7.40 6.67 -4.59
C THR A 123 6.91 7.99 -5.19
N THR A 124 6.50 7.97 -6.45
CA THR A 124 5.89 9.13 -7.12
C THR A 124 4.36 9.14 -7.00
N GLY A 125 3.76 8.04 -6.57
CA GLY A 125 2.33 7.89 -6.40
C GLY A 125 1.50 7.77 -7.69
N GLY A 126 2.12 7.48 -8.85
CA GLY A 126 1.41 7.40 -10.13
C GLY A 126 0.24 6.42 -10.11
N ALA A 127 0.48 5.17 -9.65
CA ALA A 127 -0.57 4.15 -9.57
C ALA A 127 -1.71 4.57 -8.62
N VAL A 128 -1.37 5.22 -7.50
CA VAL A 128 -2.34 5.71 -6.52
C VAL A 128 -3.20 6.83 -7.13
N ARG A 129 -2.61 7.75 -7.92
CA ARG A 129 -3.37 8.79 -8.63
C ARG A 129 -4.39 8.22 -9.60
N ASP A 130 -3.96 7.26 -10.42
CA ASP A 130 -4.83 6.62 -11.41
C ASP A 130 -5.99 5.89 -10.73
N ALA A 131 -5.70 5.14 -9.66
CA ALA A 131 -6.70 4.45 -8.86
C ALA A 131 -7.68 5.43 -8.20
N THR A 132 -7.17 6.51 -7.60
CA THR A 132 -7.98 7.54 -6.96
C THR A 132 -8.94 8.20 -7.93
N LYS A 133 -8.44 8.58 -9.10
CA LYS A 133 -9.27 9.17 -10.15
C LYS A 133 -10.41 8.24 -10.55
N ALA A 134 -10.09 6.99 -10.85
CA ALA A 134 -11.08 6.02 -11.29
C ALA A 134 -12.13 5.69 -10.22
N LEU A 135 -11.71 5.58 -8.95
CA LEU A 135 -12.65 5.32 -7.85
C LEU A 135 -13.56 6.54 -7.58
N ARG A 136 -13.02 7.75 -7.66
CA ARG A 136 -13.82 8.99 -7.53
C ARG A 136 -14.80 9.14 -8.69
N GLU A 137 -14.41 8.80 -9.91
CA GLU A 137 -15.32 8.74 -11.08
C GLU A 137 -16.43 7.70 -10.90
N ALA A 138 -16.16 6.62 -10.15
CA ALA A 138 -17.16 5.63 -9.75
C ALA A 138 -18.01 6.05 -8.53
N GLY A 139 -17.82 7.28 -8.01
CA GLY A 139 -18.60 7.84 -6.91
C GLY A 139 -18.05 7.56 -5.52
N ALA A 140 -16.85 6.98 -5.39
CA ALA A 140 -16.20 6.78 -4.08
C ALA A 140 -15.62 8.09 -3.50
N VAL A 141 -15.56 8.15 -2.17
CA VAL A 141 -14.76 9.14 -1.45
C VAL A 141 -13.41 8.51 -1.14
N VAL A 142 -12.32 9.12 -1.65
CA VAL A 142 -10.95 8.63 -1.46
C VAL A 142 -10.10 9.81 -0.99
N GLU A 143 -9.63 9.75 0.26
CA GLU A 143 -8.90 10.85 0.91
C GLU A 143 -7.56 10.39 1.51
N VAL A 144 -7.41 9.07 1.75
CA VAL A 144 -6.23 8.51 2.41
C VAL A 144 -5.71 7.30 1.64
N VAL A 145 -4.39 7.20 1.54
CA VAL A 145 -3.68 5.98 1.20
C VAL A 145 -2.78 5.56 2.36
N VAL A 146 -2.90 4.31 2.78
CA VAL A 146 -1.99 3.68 3.73
C VAL A 146 -1.03 2.79 2.95
N CYS A 147 0.27 2.99 3.11
CA CYS A 147 1.28 2.19 2.40
C CYS A 147 2.25 1.50 3.37
N ALA A 148 2.80 0.36 2.95
CA ALA A 148 3.80 -0.31 3.76
C ALA A 148 5.08 0.52 3.83
N ILE A 149 5.52 1.05 2.70
CA ILE A 149 6.76 1.82 2.62
C ILE A 149 6.54 3.10 1.81
N ASP A 150 6.85 4.25 2.41
CA ASP A 150 6.95 5.52 1.70
C ASP A 150 8.42 5.79 1.33
N ARG A 151 8.69 5.87 0.03
CA ARG A 151 9.99 6.17 -0.55
C ARG A 151 10.03 7.55 -1.22
N SER A 152 9.05 8.41 -0.98
CA SER A 152 9.09 9.81 -1.42
C SER A 152 10.20 10.59 -0.71
N PRO A 153 10.63 11.73 -1.24
CA PRO A 153 11.56 12.60 -0.53
C PRO A 153 11.00 13.01 0.83
N GLU A 154 11.89 13.10 1.82
CA GLU A 154 11.51 13.44 3.19
C GLU A 154 10.79 14.81 3.25
N GLY A 155 9.66 14.84 3.94
CA GLY A 155 8.84 16.06 4.09
C GLY A 155 7.95 16.39 2.89
N GLU A 156 7.97 15.58 1.83
CA GLU A 156 7.11 15.75 0.66
C GLU A 156 5.91 14.80 0.71
N ASN A 157 4.73 15.31 0.38
CA ASN A 157 3.58 14.44 0.07
C ASN A 157 3.43 14.34 -1.45
N PRO A 158 3.81 13.20 -2.07
CA PRO A 158 3.76 13.06 -3.53
C PRO A 158 2.34 13.05 -4.09
N LEU A 159 1.32 13.02 -3.24
CA LEU A 159 -0.11 12.93 -3.60
C LEU A 159 -0.91 14.16 -3.17
N ALA A 160 -0.24 15.23 -2.72
CA ALA A 160 -0.89 16.47 -2.31
C ALA A 160 -1.71 17.13 -3.44
N ASP A 161 -1.25 16.99 -4.69
CA ASP A 161 -1.91 17.50 -5.89
C ASP A 161 -3.29 16.89 -6.16
N VAL A 162 -3.54 15.69 -5.65
CA VAL A 162 -4.84 15.00 -5.74
C VAL A 162 -5.60 14.98 -4.41
N GLY A 163 -5.08 15.69 -3.42
CA GLY A 163 -5.71 15.83 -2.10
C GLY A 163 -5.78 14.53 -1.30
N LEU A 164 -4.74 13.70 -1.41
CA LEU A 164 -4.60 12.48 -0.60
C LEU A 164 -3.58 12.68 0.52
N GLU A 165 -3.93 12.19 1.70
CA GLU A 165 -3.01 11.98 2.80
C GLU A 165 -2.30 10.63 2.62
N VAL A 166 -0.97 10.62 2.78
CA VAL A 166 -0.16 9.38 2.77
C VAL A 166 0.17 9.01 4.22
N ARG A 167 -0.18 7.80 4.63
CA ARG A 167 0.12 7.25 5.96
C ARG A 167 0.98 6.00 5.80
N PRO A 168 2.31 6.11 5.95
CA PRO A 168 3.20 4.97 5.81
C PRO A 168 3.31 4.15 7.10
N VAL A 169 3.54 2.83 6.97
CA VAL A 169 4.02 1.98 8.07
C VAL A 169 5.49 2.27 8.33
N LEU A 170 6.28 2.39 7.27
CA LEU A 170 7.71 2.72 7.31
C LEU A 170 8.05 3.76 6.25
N THR A 171 8.96 4.65 6.57
CA THR A 171 9.60 5.54 5.61
C THR A 171 10.89 4.93 5.07
N LYS A 172 11.37 5.47 3.94
CA LYS A 172 12.70 5.11 3.42
C LYS A 172 13.80 5.36 4.45
N ALA A 173 13.71 6.46 5.20
CA ALA A 173 14.70 6.83 6.21
C ALA A 173 14.76 5.80 7.36
N GLU A 174 13.61 5.30 7.82
CA GLU A 174 13.54 4.24 8.84
C GLU A 174 14.12 2.93 8.35
N LEU A 175 13.86 2.52 7.11
CA LEU A 175 14.47 1.33 6.52
C LEU A 175 15.99 1.46 6.37
N ASP A 176 16.48 2.61 5.90
CA ASP A 176 17.90 2.84 5.72
C ASP A 176 18.62 2.98 7.08
N GLY A 177 17.92 3.45 8.12
CA GLY A 177 18.43 3.59 9.49
C GLY A 177 18.41 2.30 10.32
N ALA A 178 17.71 1.27 9.88
CA ALA A 178 17.60 -0.01 10.57
C ALA A 178 18.80 -0.95 10.35
N ARG A 179 19.81 -0.54 9.57
CA ARG A 179 21.02 -1.32 9.21
C ARG A 179 22.09 -1.28 10.30
#